data_5f0403e1e1984cdab2d3f0d5e9f38207
#
_entry.id   5f0403e1e1984cdab2d3f0d5e9f38207
#
_cell.length_a   1.000
_cell.length_b   1.000
_cell.length_c   1.000
_cell.angle_alpha   90.00
_cell.angle_beta   90.00
_cell.angle_gamma   90.00
#
_symmetry.space_group_name_H-M   'P 1'
#
loop_
_entity.id
_entity.type
_entity.pdbx_description
1 polymer ?
#
loop_
_entity_poly.entity_id
_entity_poly.type
_entity_poly.pdbx_seq_one_letter_code
_entity_poly.pdbx_strand_id
1 'polypeptide(L)'
;MILSPRYSGPTVVTIEGDPGDVAVPLVRQRLRLAELAATFTEAEWSAPSRCSQWSVRDVIAHIAGINPLYVMSAVAGLAGEPTRLMPHFDPAVSPLRMVEQVAALSSAQVLDLLVSSNAELIASAEALDGSGWCTSAESPLGEVPIRLVMSHALWDSWVHERDIVIPLGMTPTVVADEVVASLRYVAALTQGFAFGAGMECRGRFGIDATDPDFHCVMTVDDAVSVRVERPGDDIPVLRGPAVQLTEALSTRLPLPADAPPEWRRLLAGLEHTWDLASR
;
A
#
# COMPACT_ATOMS: atom_id res chain seq x y z
N MET A 1 3.70 14.19 -10.27
CA MET A 1 2.33 14.05 -10.85
C MET A 1 1.36 14.37 -9.74
N ILE A 2 0.42 15.29 -9.94
CA ILE A 2 -0.59 15.62 -8.93
C ILE A 2 -1.76 14.66 -9.14
N LEU A 3 -2.09 13.86 -8.12
CA LEU A 3 -3.30 13.06 -8.11
C LEU A 3 -4.50 13.98 -7.89
N SER A 4 -5.60 13.70 -8.56
CA SER A 4 -6.86 14.43 -8.39
C SER A 4 -7.86 13.54 -7.62
N PRO A 5 -7.91 13.64 -6.27
CA PRO A 5 -8.82 12.83 -5.47
C PRO A 5 -10.28 13.08 -5.84
N ARG A 6 -11.07 12.02 -5.93
CA ARG A 6 -12.51 12.11 -6.23
C ARG A 6 -13.32 12.12 -4.93
N TYR A 7 -14.02 13.22 -4.66
CA TYR A 7 -14.86 13.40 -3.47
C TYR A 7 -16.38 13.43 -3.78
N SER A 8 -16.76 13.06 -4.99
CA SER A 8 -18.17 13.01 -5.37
C SER A 8 -18.39 11.94 -6.44
N GLY A 9 -19.60 11.37 -6.43
CA GLY A 9 -19.95 10.28 -7.34
C GLY A 9 -19.42 8.92 -6.85
N PRO A 10 -19.34 7.90 -7.74
CA PRO A 10 -18.86 6.57 -7.37
C PRO A 10 -17.41 6.59 -6.93
N THR A 11 -17.03 5.73 -5.98
CA THR A 11 -15.63 5.52 -5.59
C THR A 11 -14.76 5.14 -6.78
N VAL A 12 -13.51 5.64 -6.79
CA VAL A 12 -12.56 5.36 -7.89
C VAL A 12 -12.18 3.88 -7.95
N VAL A 13 -12.10 3.22 -6.80
CA VAL A 13 -11.68 1.81 -6.72
C VAL A 13 -12.68 1.00 -5.90
N THR A 14 -13.07 -0.15 -6.45
CA THR A 14 -13.82 -1.20 -5.74
C THR A 14 -13.08 -2.52 -5.83
N ILE A 15 -13.06 -3.29 -4.74
CA ILE A 15 -12.50 -4.64 -4.68
C ILE A 15 -13.58 -5.58 -4.17
N GLU A 16 -13.89 -6.65 -4.90
CA GLU A 16 -14.81 -7.71 -4.44
C GLU A 16 -14.15 -8.58 -3.35
N GLY A 17 -14.97 -9.14 -2.46
CA GLY A 17 -14.57 -10.04 -1.37
C GLY A 17 -15.07 -9.58 -0.01
N ASP A 18 -14.69 -10.30 1.03
CA ASP A 18 -15.02 -9.95 2.41
C ASP A 18 -14.38 -8.59 2.76
N PRO A 19 -15.15 -7.60 3.18
CA PRO A 19 -14.60 -6.30 3.54
C PRO A 19 -13.62 -6.35 4.71
N GLY A 20 -13.72 -7.31 5.61
CA GLY A 20 -12.87 -7.49 6.77
C GLY A 20 -11.64 -8.38 6.55
N ASP A 21 -11.42 -8.92 5.36
CA ASP A 21 -10.35 -9.89 5.06
C ASP A 21 -8.92 -9.33 5.26
N VAL A 22 -8.76 -8.02 5.36
CA VAL A 22 -7.48 -7.35 5.61
C VAL A 22 -7.12 -7.24 7.10
N ALA A 23 -8.09 -7.41 8.02
CA ALA A 23 -7.88 -7.14 9.45
C ALA A 23 -6.77 -8.00 10.06
N VAL A 24 -6.88 -9.33 9.93
CA VAL A 24 -5.90 -10.26 10.50
C VAL A 24 -4.51 -10.11 9.90
N PRO A 25 -4.33 -10.05 8.55
CA PRO A 25 -3.05 -9.78 7.93
C PRO A 25 -2.40 -8.47 8.42
N LEU A 26 -3.18 -7.38 8.50
CA LEU A 26 -2.70 -6.07 8.95
C LEU A 26 -2.16 -6.13 10.38
N VAL A 27 -2.95 -6.66 11.31
CA VAL A 27 -2.56 -6.76 12.73
C VAL A 27 -1.28 -7.57 12.88
N ARG A 28 -1.23 -8.77 12.28
CA ARG A 28 -0.07 -9.66 12.37
C ARG A 28 1.19 -9.01 11.81
N GLN A 29 1.10 -8.39 10.63
CA GLN A 29 2.24 -7.74 9.98
C GLN A 29 2.75 -6.55 10.82
N ARG A 30 1.87 -5.74 11.39
CA ARG A 30 2.24 -4.58 12.22
C ARG A 30 2.93 -4.99 13.53
N LEU A 31 2.43 -6.03 14.18
CA LEU A 31 3.06 -6.57 15.38
C LEU A 31 4.44 -7.14 15.07
N ARG A 32 4.57 -7.96 14.02
CA ARG A 32 5.84 -8.53 13.57
C ARG A 32 6.88 -7.45 13.26
N LEU A 33 6.50 -6.39 12.54
CA LEU A 33 7.43 -5.30 12.22
C LEU A 33 7.93 -4.57 13.47
N ALA A 34 7.06 -4.31 14.44
CA ALA A 34 7.44 -3.67 15.70
C ALA A 34 8.38 -4.59 16.53
N GLU A 35 8.08 -5.88 16.63
CA GLU A 35 8.94 -6.88 17.28
C GLU A 35 10.31 -6.95 16.62
N LEU A 36 10.35 -6.96 15.29
CA LEU A 36 11.60 -6.99 14.53
C LEU A 36 12.43 -5.72 14.77
N ALA A 37 11.82 -4.55 14.67
CA ALA A 37 12.48 -3.26 14.88
C ALA A 37 13.08 -3.13 16.30
N ALA A 38 12.44 -3.73 17.31
CA ALA A 38 12.93 -3.76 18.67
C ALA A 38 14.23 -4.58 18.84
N THR A 39 14.59 -5.41 17.86
CA THR A 39 15.85 -6.19 17.90
C THR A 39 17.02 -5.49 17.22
N PHE A 40 16.79 -4.38 16.50
CA PHE A 40 17.83 -3.71 15.72
C PHE A 40 18.86 -3.01 16.60
N THR A 41 20.10 -3.17 16.25
CA THR A 41 21.22 -2.37 16.76
C THR A 41 21.20 -0.96 16.16
N GLU A 42 21.90 0.00 16.78
CA GLU A 42 22.02 1.37 16.21
C GLU A 42 22.67 1.38 14.82
N ALA A 43 23.53 0.43 14.52
CA ALA A 43 24.13 0.27 13.19
C ALA A 43 23.08 -0.15 12.16
N GLU A 44 22.18 -1.08 12.51
CA GLU A 44 21.07 -1.51 11.65
C GLU A 44 20.03 -0.40 11.48
N TRP A 45 19.70 0.34 12.54
CA TRP A 45 18.84 1.52 12.44
C TRP A 45 19.37 2.58 11.47
N SER A 46 20.69 2.76 11.42
CA SER A 46 21.37 3.74 10.56
C SER A 46 21.71 3.19 9.17
N ALA A 47 21.49 1.90 8.93
CA ALA A 47 21.82 1.28 7.66
C ALA A 47 20.96 1.81 6.51
N PRO A 48 21.46 1.81 5.25
CA PRO A 48 20.64 2.12 4.09
C PRO A 48 19.49 1.14 3.93
N SER A 49 18.33 1.62 3.51
CA SER A 49 17.20 0.81 3.07
C SER A 49 17.19 0.65 1.55
N ARG A 50 16.19 -0.05 0.99
CA ARG A 50 15.94 -0.02 -0.47
C ARG A 50 15.34 1.31 -0.94
N CYS A 51 14.83 2.13 -0.04
CA CYS A 51 14.40 3.50 -0.32
C CYS A 51 15.64 4.40 -0.37
N SER A 52 16.10 4.81 -1.56
CA SER A 52 17.44 5.38 -1.79
C SER A 52 17.81 6.62 -0.96
N GLN A 53 16.80 7.36 -0.47
CA GLN A 53 16.99 8.56 0.36
C GLN A 53 16.75 8.29 1.85
N TRP A 54 16.43 7.05 2.25
CA TRP A 54 16.02 6.71 3.60
C TRP A 54 16.90 5.61 4.20
N SER A 55 17.31 5.82 5.44
CA SER A 55 17.82 4.78 6.31
C SER A 55 16.67 3.85 6.76
N VAL A 56 17.01 2.73 7.39
CA VAL A 56 16.04 1.86 8.08
C VAL A 56 15.19 2.66 9.07
N ARG A 57 15.83 3.56 9.85
CA ARG A 57 15.15 4.46 10.78
C ARG A 57 14.09 5.32 10.08
N ASP A 58 14.41 5.88 8.92
CA ASP A 58 13.51 6.78 8.20
C ASP A 58 12.32 6.04 7.62
N VAL A 59 12.50 4.80 7.14
CA VAL A 59 11.39 3.94 6.71
C VAL A 59 10.46 3.62 7.89
N ILE A 60 11.01 3.28 9.05
CA ILE A 60 10.20 3.01 10.26
C ILE A 60 9.49 4.29 10.72
N ALA A 61 10.17 5.43 10.66
CA ALA A 61 9.58 6.73 11.00
C ALA A 61 8.43 7.11 10.06
N HIS A 62 8.56 6.78 8.75
CA HIS A 62 7.48 6.95 7.77
C HIS A 62 6.25 6.11 8.16
N ILE A 63 6.43 4.80 8.41
CA ILE A 63 5.33 3.91 8.80
C ILE A 63 4.64 4.39 10.07
N ALA A 64 5.43 4.79 11.08
CA ALA A 64 4.89 5.30 12.34
C ALA A 64 4.12 6.63 12.15
N GLY A 65 4.62 7.51 11.29
CA GLY A 65 4.05 8.83 11.04
C GLY A 65 2.79 8.82 10.19
N ILE A 66 2.62 7.82 9.29
CA ILE A 66 1.42 7.72 8.44
C ILE A 66 0.22 7.07 9.16
N ASN A 67 0.45 6.22 10.16
CA ASN A 67 -0.61 5.52 10.89
C ASN A 67 -1.71 6.46 11.44
N PRO A 68 -1.38 7.61 12.09
CA PRO A 68 -2.40 8.55 12.56
C PRO A 68 -3.33 9.06 11.44
N LEU A 69 -2.84 9.18 10.20
CA LEU A 69 -3.67 9.60 9.07
C LEU A 69 -4.67 8.51 8.67
N TYR A 70 -4.29 7.24 8.71
CA TYR A 70 -5.20 6.13 8.47
C TYR A 70 -6.30 6.06 9.55
N VAL A 71 -5.91 6.19 10.83
CA VAL A 71 -6.85 6.21 11.96
C VAL A 71 -7.80 7.39 11.85
N MET A 72 -7.28 8.60 11.62
CA MET A 72 -8.08 9.81 11.48
C MET A 72 -9.08 9.70 10.33
N SER A 73 -8.64 9.20 9.17
CA SER A 73 -9.49 8.99 8.01
C SER A 73 -10.63 8.01 8.32
N ALA A 74 -10.32 6.87 8.97
CA ALA A 74 -11.32 5.88 9.35
C ALA A 74 -12.31 6.42 10.38
N VAL A 75 -11.83 7.09 11.44
CA VAL A 75 -12.69 7.67 12.50
C VAL A 75 -13.60 8.75 11.93
N ALA A 76 -13.10 9.64 11.09
CA ALA A 76 -13.91 10.69 10.45
C ALA A 76 -14.96 10.07 9.51
N GLY A 77 -14.59 9.03 8.75
CA GLY A 77 -15.54 8.28 7.93
C GLY A 77 -16.66 7.67 8.74
N LEU A 78 -16.35 6.99 9.86
CA LEU A 78 -17.35 6.40 10.77
C LEU A 78 -18.28 7.45 11.40
N ALA A 79 -17.78 8.67 11.61
CA ALA A 79 -18.59 9.80 12.07
C ALA A 79 -19.48 10.39 10.95
N GLY A 80 -19.37 9.92 9.71
CA GLY A 80 -20.11 10.43 8.55
C GLY A 80 -19.54 11.71 7.94
N GLU A 81 -18.34 12.11 8.36
CA GLU A 81 -17.65 13.34 7.92
C GLU A 81 -16.23 13.00 7.43
N PRO A 82 -16.05 12.30 6.30
CA PRO A 82 -14.73 11.96 5.76
C PRO A 82 -13.83 13.19 5.66
N THR A 83 -12.55 13.02 6.00
CA THR A 83 -11.54 14.07 5.88
C THR A 83 -11.35 14.49 4.42
N ARG A 84 -10.75 15.67 4.19
CA ARG A 84 -10.35 16.18 2.86
C ARG A 84 -8.96 16.79 2.93
N LEU A 85 -7.97 15.96 3.26
CA LEU A 85 -6.57 16.35 3.43
C LEU A 85 -5.73 16.09 2.16
N MET A 86 -6.18 15.14 1.32
CA MET A 86 -5.42 14.65 0.18
C MET A 86 -5.33 15.56 -1.04
N PRO A 87 -6.14 16.64 -1.24
CA PRO A 87 -5.96 17.53 -2.39
C PRO A 87 -4.55 18.14 -2.50
N HIS A 88 -3.81 18.16 -1.39
CA HIS A 88 -2.44 18.68 -1.31
C HIS A 88 -1.40 17.58 -1.12
N PHE A 89 -1.80 16.31 -1.19
CA PHE A 89 -0.90 15.18 -1.08
C PHE A 89 -0.11 15.00 -2.38
N ASP A 90 1.20 15.11 -2.27
CA ASP A 90 2.13 14.77 -3.35
C ASP A 90 2.88 13.51 -2.91
N PRO A 91 2.66 12.35 -3.56
CA PRO A 91 3.33 11.09 -3.21
C PRO A 91 4.85 11.20 -3.21
N ALA A 92 5.38 12.15 -3.98
CA ALA A 92 6.80 12.40 -4.12
C ALA A 92 7.42 13.23 -2.98
N VAL A 93 6.62 14.06 -2.33
CA VAL A 93 7.12 15.09 -1.40
C VAL A 93 6.54 14.90 0.00
N SER A 94 5.25 14.53 0.10
CA SER A 94 4.57 14.45 1.39
C SER A 94 5.20 13.45 2.35
N PRO A 95 5.60 12.21 1.93
CA PRO A 95 6.29 11.27 2.80
C PRO A 95 7.64 11.78 3.32
N LEU A 96 8.43 12.48 2.48
CA LEU A 96 9.71 13.07 2.88
C LEU A 96 9.51 14.09 4.00
N ARG A 97 8.53 14.97 3.89
CA ARG A 97 8.22 15.97 4.90
C ARG A 97 7.79 15.34 6.24
N MET A 98 7.08 14.22 6.19
CA MET A 98 6.67 13.49 7.41
C MET A 98 7.89 12.92 8.13
N VAL A 99 8.84 12.34 7.42
CA VAL A 99 10.10 11.83 7.99
C VAL A 99 10.94 12.97 8.56
N GLU A 100 11.04 14.13 7.88
CA GLU A 100 11.75 15.30 8.34
C GLU A 100 11.19 15.84 9.67
N GLN A 101 9.89 15.77 9.92
CA GLN A 101 9.27 16.21 11.17
C GLN A 101 9.76 15.45 12.41
N VAL A 102 10.19 14.21 12.22
CA VAL A 102 10.68 13.33 13.30
C VAL A 102 12.20 13.07 13.21
N ALA A 103 12.91 13.84 12.40
CA ALA A 103 14.35 13.67 12.17
C ALA A 103 15.19 13.79 13.46
N ALA A 104 14.74 14.58 14.43
CA ALA A 104 15.42 14.78 15.72
C ALA A 104 15.22 13.65 16.74
N LEU A 105 14.29 12.71 16.49
CA LEU A 105 14.02 11.59 17.39
C LEU A 105 15.15 10.56 17.32
N SER A 106 15.51 9.97 18.47
CA SER A 106 16.40 8.79 18.52
C SER A 106 15.71 7.53 17.98
N SER A 107 16.48 6.47 17.69
CA SER A 107 15.94 5.17 17.26
C SER A 107 14.92 4.61 18.27
N ALA A 108 15.22 4.73 19.57
CA ALA A 108 14.29 4.32 20.63
C ALA A 108 12.98 5.12 20.60
N GLN A 109 13.03 6.42 20.40
CA GLN A 109 11.82 7.25 20.29
C GLN A 109 11.02 6.97 19.02
N VAL A 110 11.68 6.63 17.92
CA VAL A 110 10.99 6.19 16.69
C VAL A 110 10.33 4.83 16.89
N LEU A 111 10.98 3.90 17.62
CA LEU A 111 10.37 2.62 18.00
C LEU A 111 9.12 2.82 18.88
N ASP A 112 9.22 3.69 19.91
CA ASP A 112 8.08 4.02 20.77
C ASP A 112 6.91 4.61 19.95
N LEU A 113 7.22 5.47 18.99
CA LEU A 113 6.22 6.04 18.07
C LEU A 113 5.59 4.94 17.18
N LEU A 114 6.38 4.02 16.64
CA LEU A 114 5.86 2.88 15.85
C LEU A 114 4.92 2.01 16.69
N VAL A 115 5.33 1.63 17.91
CA VAL A 115 4.55 0.78 18.81
C VAL A 115 3.22 1.47 19.18
N SER A 116 3.25 2.74 19.56
CA SER A 116 2.04 3.46 19.95
C SER A 116 1.09 3.68 18.78
N SER A 117 1.60 4.12 17.63
CA SER A 117 0.77 4.35 16.44
C SER A 117 0.22 3.06 15.83
N ASN A 118 0.98 1.95 15.91
CA ASN A 118 0.46 0.62 15.54
C ASN A 118 -0.68 0.19 16.46
N ALA A 119 -0.57 0.42 17.78
CA ALA A 119 -1.63 0.08 18.71
C ALA A 119 -2.94 0.81 18.40
N GLU A 120 -2.86 2.09 18.04
CA GLU A 120 -4.03 2.90 17.65
C GLU A 120 -4.65 2.39 16.33
N LEU A 121 -3.81 2.07 15.32
CA LEU A 121 -4.27 1.54 14.05
C LEU A 121 -4.94 0.16 14.22
N ILE A 122 -4.33 -0.72 15.01
CA ILE A 122 -4.87 -2.05 15.31
C ILE A 122 -6.22 -1.93 16.03
N ALA A 123 -6.29 -1.11 17.08
CA ALA A 123 -7.53 -0.88 17.80
C ALA A 123 -8.64 -0.32 16.90
N SER A 124 -8.28 0.58 15.98
CA SER A 124 -9.21 1.12 14.98
C SER A 124 -9.73 0.01 14.03
N ALA A 125 -8.86 -0.88 13.57
CA ALA A 125 -9.25 -1.99 12.68
C ALA A 125 -10.10 -3.05 13.42
N GLU A 126 -9.75 -3.40 14.66
CA GLU A 126 -10.48 -4.38 15.47
C GLU A 126 -11.88 -3.90 15.91
N ALA A 127 -12.07 -2.58 15.99
CA ALA A 127 -13.37 -1.99 16.32
C ALA A 127 -14.38 -1.99 15.14
N LEU A 128 -13.93 -2.30 13.92
CA LEU A 128 -14.79 -2.30 12.73
C LEU A 128 -15.66 -3.55 12.66
N ASP A 129 -16.97 -3.36 12.51
CA ASP A 129 -17.88 -4.40 12.08
C ASP A 129 -17.99 -4.47 10.54
N GLY A 130 -18.81 -5.39 10.03
CA GLY A 130 -18.99 -5.55 8.58
C GLY A 130 -19.45 -4.29 7.86
N SER A 131 -20.27 -3.44 8.51
CA SER A 131 -20.74 -2.16 7.96
C SER A 131 -19.66 -1.09 8.04
N GLY A 132 -18.89 -1.05 9.12
CA GLY A 132 -17.78 -0.14 9.33
C GLY A 132 -16.70 -0.29 8.25
N TRP A 133 -16.37 -1.51 7.86
CA TRP A 133 -15.42 -1.79 6.78
C TRP A 133 -15.84 -1.20 5.42
N CYS A 134 -17.16 -1.04 5.19
CA CYS A 134 -17.73 -0.50 3.96
C CYS A 134 -17.95 1.02 4.02
N THR A 135 -17.77 1.65 5.19
CA THR A 135 -17.98 3.09 5.37
C THR A 135 -16.93 3.88 4.58
N SER A 136 -17.36 5.02 3.99
CA SER A 136 -16.48 5.89 3.20
C SER A 136 -15.47 6.62 4.08
N ALA A 137 -14.21 6.63 3.62
CA ALA A 137 -13.09 7.32 4.25
C ALA A 137 -12.18 7.90 3.17
N GLU A 138 -11.27 8.79 3.54
CA GLU A 138 -10.36 9.43 2.59
C GLU A 138 -9.13 8.57 2.29
N SER A 139 -8.72 8.58 1.03
CA SER A 139 -7.47 8.02 0.51
C SER A 139 -6.84 8.99 -0.49
N PRO A 140 -5.61 8.76 -0.98
CA PRO A 140 -5.03 9.52 -2.09
C PRO A 140 -5.87 9.54 -3.38
N LEU A 141 -6.79 8.60 -3.53
CA LEU A 141 -7.73 8.52 -4.66
C LEU A 141 -9.05 9.26 -4.42
N GLY A 142 -9.23 9.83 -3.24
CA GLY A 142 -10.48 10.44 -2.77
C GLY A 142 -11.23 9.52 -1.79
N GLU A 143 -12.56 9.56 -1.81
CA GLU A 143 -13.37 8.73 -0.93
C GLU A 143 -13.40 7.28 -1.40
N VAL A 144 -13.01 6.37 -0.48
CA VAL A 144 -13.00 4.91 -0.67
C VAL A 144 -13.53 4.22 0.60
N PRO A 145 -13.98 2.96 0.55
CA PRO A 145 -14.29 2.21 1.76
C PRO A 145 -13.09 2.10 2.71
N ILE A 146 -13.31 2.15 4.04
CA ILE A 146 -12.27 2.00 5.07
C ILE A 146 -11.40 0.76 4.82
N ARG A 147 -11.97 -0.34 4.33
CA ARG A 147 -11.19 -1.52 3.95
C ARG A 147 -10.03 -1.20 3.02
N LEU A 148 -10.18 -0.25 2.09
CA LEU A 148 -9.11 0.13 1.15
C LEU A 148 -8.06 1.02 1.82
N VAL A 149 -8.44 1.84 2.79
CA VAL A 149 -7.50 2.58 3.64
C VAL A 149 -6.64 1.60 4.43
N MET A 150 -7.24 0.57 5.04
CA MET A 150 -6.52 -0.46 5.79
C MET A 150 -5.72 -1.40 4.88
N SER A 151 -6.18 -1.67 3.66
CA SER A 151 -5.40 -2.41 2.66
C SER A 151 -4.16 -1.62 2.22
N HIS A 152 -4.27 -0.28 2.11
CA HIS A 152 -3.11 0.58 1.86
C HIS A 152 -2.10 0.47 3.01
N ALA A 153 -2.58 0.57 4.26
CA ALA A 153 -1.72 0.45 5.43
C ALA A 153 -0.98 -0.90 5.48
N LEU A 154 -1.65 -2.01 5.13
CA LEU A 154 -1.00 -3.33 5.06
C LEU A 154 0.05 -3.38 3.94
N TRP A 155 -0.33 -3.01 2.71
CA TRP A 155 0.55 -3.06 1.55
C TRP A 155 1.80 -2.19 1.74
N ASP A 156 1.63 -0.95 2.17
CA ASP A 156 2.71 0.01 2.43
C ASP A 156 3.72 -0.55 3.43
N SER A 157 3.23 -1.03 4.57
CA SER A 157 4.08 -1.64 5.59
C SER A 157 4.72 -2.97 5.15
N TRP A 158 4.02 -3.79 4.34
CA TRP A 158 4.55 -5.04 3.81
C TRP A 158 5.73 -4.79 2.85
N VAL A 159 5.62 -3.79 1.98
CA VAL A 159 6.70 -3.38 1.08
C VAL A 159 7.87 -2.82 1.87
N HIS A 160 7.61 -1.95 2.82
CA HIS A 160 8.63 -1.30 3.63
C HIS A 160 9.32 -2.25 4.62
N GLU A 161 8.66 -3.29 5.14
CA GLU A 161 9.33 -4.35 5.87
C GLU A 161 10.45 -4.98 5.01
N ARG A 162 10.17 -5.22 3.73
CA ARG A 162 11.15 -5.76 2.79
C ARG A 162 12.24 -4.75 2.43
N ASP A 163 11.87 -3.47 2.34
CA ASP A 163 12.83 -2.38 2.12
C ASP A 163 13.84 -2.25 3.27
N ILE A 164 13.48 -2.69 4.46
CA ILE A 164 14.32 -2.75 5.66
C ILE A 164 15.16 -4.03 5.70
N VAL A 165 14.50 -5.19 5.65
CA VAL A 165 15.15 -6.46 6.01
C VAL A 165 16.10 -6.99 4.94
N ILE A 166 15.81 -6.75 3.64
CA ILE A 166 16.64 -7.25 2.55
C ILE A 166 18.05 -6.62 2.57
N PRO A 167 18.22 -5.28 2.68
CA PRO A 167 19.55 -4.68 2.81
C PRO A 167 20.31 -5.10 4.05
N LEU A 168 19.62 -5.45 5.14
CA LEU A 168 20.23 -6.00 6.35
C LEU A 168 20.66 -7.47 6.22
N GLY A 169 20.47 -8.09 5.04
CA GLY A 169 20.81 -9.49 4.81
C GLY A 169 19.85 -10.49 5.48
N MET A 170 18.70 -10.01 5.93
CA MET A 170 17.66 -10.86 6.54
C MET A 170 16.71 -11.41 5.47
N THR A 171 16.11 -12.56 5.74
CA THR A 171 15.08 -13.16 4.88
C THR A 171 13.71 -12.59 5.24
N PRO A 172 13.00 -11.93 4.31
CA PRO A 172 11.66 -11.43 4.58
C PRO A 172 10.68 -12.55 4.91
N THR A 173 9.81 -12.32 5.88
CA THR A 173 8.71 -13.24 6.19
C THR A 173 7.70 -13.23 5.04
N VAL A 174 7.24 -14.42 4.64
CA VAL A 174 6.20 -14.60 3.62
C VAL A 174 5.01 -15.32 4.25
N VAL A 175 3.89 -14.61 4.33
CA VAL A 175 2.62 -15.15 4.81
C VAL A 175 1.58 -14.99 3.71
N ALA A 176 0.94 -16.09 3.33
CA ALA A 176 0.14 -16.17 2.10
C ALA A 176 -0.98 -15.13 2.01
N ASP A 177 -1.75 -14.93 3.08
CA ASP A 177 -2.85 -13.96 3.11
C ASP A 177 -2.36 -12.49 3.09
N GLU A 178 -1.20 -12.18 3.70
CA GLU A 178 -0.57 -10.85 3.59
C GLU A 178 -0.15 -10.55 2.15
N VAL A 179 0.45 -11.54 1.47
CA VAL A 179 0.87 -11.41 0.07
C VAL A 179 -0.33 -11.22 -0.84
N VAL A 180 -1.37 -12.06 -0.68
CA VAL A 180 -2.60 -11.99 -1.51
C VAL A 180 -3.31 -10.66 -1.31
N ALA A 181 -3.48 -10.20 -0.06
CA ALA A 181 -4.12 -8.93 0.23
C ALA A 181 -3.32 -7.75 -0.35
N SER A 182 -1.98 -7.77 -0.20
CA SER A 182 -1.09 -6.73 -0.74
C SER A 182 -1.08 -6.72 -2.27
N LEU A 183 -0.99 -7.89 -2.92
CA LEU A 183 -1.02 -8.00 -4.38
C LEU A 183 -2.35 -7.49 -4.96
N ARG A 184 -3.47 -7.94 -4.39
CA ARG A 184 -4.81 -7.48 -4.79
C ARG A 184 -4.95 -5.97 -4.66
N TYR A 185 -4.46 -5.42 -3.56
CA TYR A 185 -4.51 -3.99 -3.32
C TYR A 185 -3.61 -3.20 -4.29
N VAL A 186 -2.35 -3.58 -4.45
CA VAL A 186 -1.42 -2.83 -5.32
C VAL A 186 -1.83 -2.91 -6.79
N ALA A 187 -2.44 -4.00 -7.23
CA ALA A 187 -3.02 -4.11 -8.57
C ALA A 187 -4.14 -3.06 -8.79
N ALA A 188 -5.04 -2.92 -7.79
CA ALA A 188 -6.09 -1.90 -7.82
C ALA A 188 -5.52 -0.48 -7.73
N LEU A 189 -4.54 -0.27 -6.86
CA LEU A 189 -3.89 1.02 -6.65
C LEU A 189 -3.16 1.51 -7.90
N THR A 190 -2.44 0.63 -8.59
CA THR A 190 -1.75 0.92 -9.85
C THR A 190 -2.72 1.48 -10.89
N GLN A 191 -3.85 0.80 -11.09
CA GLN A 191 -4.88 1.24 -12.01
C GLN A 191 -5.56 2.54 -11.52
N GLY A 192 -5.83 2.64 -10.21
CA GLY A 192 -6.45 3.81 -9.60
C GLY A 192 -5.59 5.07 -9.73
N PHE A 193 -4.28 4.94 -9.53
CA PHE A 193 -3.35 6.05 -9.72
C PHE A 193 -3.22 6.47 -11.18
N ALA A 194 -3.13 5.52 -12.11
CA ALA A 194 -3.14 5.82 -13.53
C ALA A 194 -4.41 6.57 -13.94
N PHE A 195 -5.56 6.12 -13.47
CA PHE A 195 -6.84 6.76 -13.69
C PHE A 195 -6.89 8.17 -13.07
N GLY A 196 -6.50 8.32 -11.80
CA GLY A 196 -6.46 9.60 -11.08
C GLY A 196 -5.45 10.61 -11.68
N ALA A 197 -4.44 10.10 -12.38
CA ALA A 197 -3.45 10.88 -13.11
C ALA A 197 -3.89 11.27 -14.53
N GLY A 198 -5.07 10.82 -14.97
CA GLY A 198 -5.56 11.07 -16.33
C GLY A 198 -4.82 10.28 -17.41
N MET A 199 -4.16 9.18 -17.04
CA MET A 199 -3.50 8.29 -18.02
C MET A 199 -4.55 7.47 -18.79
N GLU A 200 -4.22 7.13 -20.04
CA GLU A 200 -5.04 6.21 -20.82
C GLU A 200 -4.80 4.77 -20.35
N CYS A 201 -5.67 4.30 -19.47
CA CYS A 201 -5.58 2.96 -18.86
C CYS A 201 -6.89 2.17 -18.92
N ARG A 202 -7.85 2.58 -19.76
CA ARG A 202 -9.13 1.89 -19.90
C ARG A 202 -8.95 0.49 -20.47
N GLY A 203 -9.74 -0.46 -19.98
CA GLY A 203 -9.70 -1.84 -20.42
C GLY A 203 -9.77 -2.84 -19.29
N ARG A 204 -9.46 -4.09 -19.63
CA ARG A 204 -9.39 -5.20 -18.67
C ARG A 204 -7.95 -5.66 -18.56
N PHE A 205 -7.52 -5.98 -17.33
CA PHE A 205 -6.18 -6.44 -17.00
C PHE A 205 -6.28 -7.64 -16.06
N GLY A 206 -5.42 -8.63 -16.23
CA GLY A 206 -5.42 -9.83 -15.40
C GLY A 206 -4.13 -9.99 -14.60
N ILE A 207 -4.26 -10.60 -13.42
CA ILE A 207 -3.15 -11.18 -12.66
C ILE A 207 -3.43 -12.67 -12.48
N ASP A 208 -2.42 -13.49 -12.73
CA ASP A 208 -2.44 -14.93 -12.49
C ASP A 208 -1.13 -15.31 -11.79
N ALA A 209 -1.17 -15.26 -10.45
CA ALA A 209 -0.02 -15.41 -9.58
C ALA A 209 0.10 -16.80 -8.99
N THR A 210 1.33 -17.23 -8.69
CA THR A 210 1.67 -18.46 -7.98
C THR A 210 2.38 -18.15 -6.67
N ASP A 211 2.40 -19.05 -5.72
CA ASP A 211 3.17 -18.99 -4.47
C ASP A 211 3.04 -17.68 -3.69
N PRO A 212 1.86 -17.38 -3.11
CA PRO A 212 0.60 -18.13 -3.09
C PRO A 212 -0.22 -17.99 -4.38
N ASP A 213 -1.05 -19.01 -4.68
CA ASP A 213 -1.99 -18.97 -5.81
C ASP A 213 -3.01 -17.86 -5.60
N PHE A 214 -3.09 -16.94 -6.56
CA PHE A 214 -4.02 -15.82 -6.57
C PHE A 214 -4.26 -15.32 -7.98
N HIS A 215 -5.52 -15.06 -8.30
CA HIS A 215 -5.87 -14.50 -9.59
C HIS A 215 -6.99 -13.46 -9.46
N CYS A 216 -6.90 -12.44 -10.27
CA CYS A 216 -7.94 -11.41 -10.36
C CYS A 216 -7.98 -10.75 -11.73
N VAL A 217 -9.12 -10.14 -12.00
CA VAL A 217 -9.32 -9.28 -13.17
C VAL A 217 -9.68 -7.88 -12.70
N MET A 218 -8.97 -6.89 -13.19
CA MET A 218 -9.29 -5.48 -13.05
C MET A 218 -10.02 -4.99 -14.30
N THR A 219 -11.13 -4.28 -14.11
CA THR A 219 -11.81 -3.55 -15.18
C THR A 219 -11.70 -2.06 -14.90
N VAL A 220 -11.21 -1.30 -15.88
CA VAL A 220 -10.99 0.15 -15.79
C VAL A 220 -11.88 0.83 -16.83
N ASP A 221 -12.95 1.48 -16.36
CA ASP A 221 -13.87 2.30 -17.16
C ASP A 221 -13.92 3.72 -16.58
N ASP A 222 -15.02 4.09 -15.93
CA ASP A 222 -15.16 5.35 -15.18
C ASP A 222 -14.70 5.20 -13.70
N ALA A 223 -14.35 3.98 -13.32
CA ALA A 223 -13.76 3.56 -12.05
C ALA A 223 -12.98 2.26 -12.26
N VAL A 224 -12.23 1.86 -11.25
CA VAL A 224 -11.49 0.60 -11.21
C VAL A 224 -12.29 -0.42 -10.38
N SER A 225 -12.60 -1.57 -10.96
CA SER A 225 -13.17 -2.70 -10.22
C SER A 225 -12.25 -3.91 -10.28
N VAL A 226 -12.06 -4.57 -9.14
CA VAL A 226 -11.24 -5.79 -9.01
C VAL A 226 -12.13 -6.96 -8.62
N ARG A 227 -12.10 -8.03 -9.42
CA ARG A 227 -12.79 -9.28 -9.18
C ARG A 227 -11.82 -10.41 -8.97
N VAL A 228 -12.10 -11.27 -8.00
CA VAL A 228 -11.34 -12.50 -7.77
C VAL A 228 -11.87 -13.55 -8.72
N GLU A 229 -11.35 -13.53 -9.93
CA GLU A 229 -11.68 -14.48 -11.00
C GLU A 229 -10.43 -14.78 -11.83
N ARG A 230 -10.38 -15.95 -12.45
CA ARG A 230 -9.25 -16.33 -13.31
C ARG A 230 -9.33 -15.56 -14.64
N PRO A 231 -8.26 -14.84 -15.03
CA PRO A 231 -8.26 -14.08 -16.29
C PRO A 231 -8.30 -14.99 -17.50
N GLY A 232 -9.04 -14.55 -18.53
CA GLY A 232 -9.02 -15.18 -19.84
C GLY A 232 -7.79 -14.79 -20.67
N ASP A 233 -7.59 -15.49 -21.79
CA ASP A 233 -6.45 -15.21 -22.70
C ASP A 233 -6.70 -13.99 -23.62
N ASP A 234 -7.88 -13.39 -23.54
CA ASP A 234 -8.31 -12.22 -24.33
C ASP A 234 -7.88 -10.88 -23.73
N ILE A 235 -7.23 -10.89 -22.57
CA ILE A 235 -6.77 -9.68 -21.87
C ILE A 235 -5.28 -9.78 -21.53
N PRO A 236 -4.57 -8.64 -21.31
CA PRO A 236 -3.19 -8.65 -20.87
C PRO A 236 -3.07 -9.17 -19.43
N VAL A 237 -2.45 -10.34 -19.25
CA VAL A 237 -2.29 -11.03 -17.97
C VAL A 237 -0.85 -10.94 -17.49
N LEU A 238 -0.64 -10.43 -16.29
CA LEU A 238 0.64 -10.47 -15.60
C LEU A 238 0.76 -11.80 -14.84
N ARG A 239 1.81 -12.58 -15.13
CA ARG A 239 2.05 -13.90 -14.54
C ARG A 239 3.36 -13.98 -13.78
N GLY A 240 3.39 -14.71 -12.66
CA GLY A 240 4.60 -14.97 -11.88
C GLY A 240 4.33 -15.25 -10.41
N PRO A 241 5.38 -15.43 -9.60
CA PRO A 241 5.25 -15.59 -8.15
C PRO A 241 4.62 -14.35 -7.51
N ALA A 242 3.63 -14.53 -6.65
CA ALA A 242 2.83 -13.44 -6.06
C ALA A 242 3.70 -12.38 -5.35
N VAL A 243 4.73 -12.81 -4.62
CA VAL A 243 5.67 -11.90 -3.95
C VAL A 243 6.39 -11.01 -4.99
N GLN A 244 6.89 -11.61 -6.08
CA GLN A 244 7.60 -10.86 -7.12
C GLN A 244 6.68 -9.89 -7.84
N LEU A 245 5.43 -10.30 -8.13
CA LEU A 245 4.44 -9.41 -8.74
C LEU A 245 4.07 -8.25 -7.82
N THR A 246 3.92 -8.50 -6.51
CA THR A 246 3.66 -7.43 -5.53
C THR A 246 4.81 -6.42 -5.51
N GLU A 247 6.05 -6.88 -5.46
CA GLU A 247 7.22 -6.00 -5.47
C GLU A 247 7.39 -5.28 -6.82
N ALA A 248 7.09 -5.94 -7.94
CA ALA A 248 7.16 -5.32 -9.26
C ALA A 248 6.09 -4.22 -9.45
N LEU A 249 4.86 -4.49 -9.02
CA LEU A 249 3.79 -3.48 -9.02
C LEU A 249 4.04 -2.34 -8.04
N SER A 250 4.85 -2.59 -7.00
CA SER A 250 5.34 -1.58 -6.05
C SER A 250 6.66 -0.92 -6.49
N THR A 251 7.10 -1.13 -7.73
CA THR A 251 8.34 -0.59 -8.32
C THR A 251 9.64 -0.98 -7.60
N ARG A 252 9.63 -2.06 -6.83
CA ARG A 252 10.81 -2.60 -6.14
C ARG A 252 11.58 -3.64 -6.95
N LEU A 253 10.93 -4.25 -7.93
CA LEU A 253 11.52 -5.16 -8.91
C LEU A 253 11.06 -4.78 -10.32
N PRO A 254 11.82 -5.15 -11.36
CA PRO A 254 11.33 -5.05 -12.72
C PRO A 254 10.15 -5.99 -12.95
N LEU A 255 9.25 -5.63 -13.86
CA LEU A 255 8.23 -6.55 -14.33
C LEU A 255 8.86 -7.82 -14.95
N PRO A 256 8.17 -8.97 -14.91
CA PRO A 256 8.58 -10.19 -15.63
C PRO A 256 8.96 -9.89 -17.07
N ALA A 257 9.94 -10.63 -17.60
CA ALA A 257 10.47 -10.39 -18.95
C ALA A 257 9.41 -10.57 -20.06
N ASP A 258 8.39 -11.38 -19.80
CA ASP A 258 7.25 -11.67 -20.69
C ASP A 258 5.99 -10.84 -20.35
N ALA A 259 6.11 -9.86 -19.43
CA ALA A 259 4.97 -9.01 -19.06
C ALA A 259 4.38 -8.32 -20.32
N PRO A 260 3.03 -8.27 -20.45
CA PRO A 260 2.37 -7.60 -21.56
C PRO A 260 2.76 -6.12 -21.69
N PRO A 261 2.82 -5.59 -22.93
CA PRO A 261 3.18 -4.18 -23.16
C PRO A 261 2.27 -3.17 -22.45
N GLU A 262 1.01 -3.52 -22.22
CA GLU A 262 0.03 -2.70 -21.52
C GLU A 262 0.47 -2.47 -20.07
N TRP A 263 0.90 -3.52 -19.38
CA TRP A 263 1.42 -3.44 -18.01
C TRP A 263 2.71 -2.63 -17.93
N ARG A 264 3.61 -2.77 -18.92
CA ARG A 264 4.84 -1.99 -18.99
C ARG A 264 4.57 -0.50 -19.15
N ARG A 265 3.62 -0.13 -20.04
CA ARG A 265 3.22 1.28 -20.25
C ARG A 265 2.60 1.88 -19.00
N LEU A 266 1.76 1.10 -18.32
CA LEU A 266 1.12 1.52 -17.08
C LEU A 266 2.14 1.86 -16.01
N LEU A 267 3.09 0.96 -15.72
CA LEU A 267 4.10 1.19 -14.69
C LEU A 267 5.10 2.27 -15.06
N ALA A 268 5.53 2.35 -16.32
CA ALA A 268 6.42 3.43 -16.77
C ALA A 268 5.82 4.83 -16.56
N GLY A 269 4.49 4.97 -16.62
CA GLY A 269 3.80 6.22 -16.30
C GLY A 269 3.71 6.52 -14.81
N LEU A 270 3.83 5.49 -13.95
CA LEU A 270 3.66 5.59 -12.50
C LEU A 270 4.98 5.56 -11.72
N GLU A 271 6.09 5.17 -12.33
CA GLU A 271 7.38 5.03 -11.65
C GLU A 271 7.82 6.31 -10.90
N HIS A 272 7.46 7.50 -11.43
CA HIS A 272 7.73 8.77 -10.77
C HIS A 272 6.81 9.07 -9.58
N THR A 273 5.71 8.36 -9.46
CA THR A 273 4.73 8.56 -8.38
C THR A 273 5.10 7.77 -7.13
N TRP A 274 5.72 6.59 -7.31
CA TRP A 274 6.00 5.67 -6.20
C TRP A 274 7.46 5.57 -5.82
N ASP A 275 8.34 6.05 -6.68
CA ASP A 275 9.77 5.72 -6.61
C ASP A 275 10.66 6.89 -6.23
N LEU A 276 10.11 7.96 -5.67
CA LEU A 276 10.94 9.09 -5.26
C LEU A 276 11.77 8.79 -4.01
N ALA A 277 11.39 7.79 -3.24
CA ALA A 277 12.23 7.23 -2.20
C ALA A 277 13.29 6.25 -2.71
N SER A 278 13.20 5.79 -3.97
CA SER A 278 14.08 4.75 -4.56
C SER A 278 15.11 5.29 -5.56
N ARG A 279 15.27 6.62 -5.71
CA ARG A 279 16.28 7.23 -6.60
C ARG A 279 17.45 7.83 -5.89
#